data_2667200ad9259771d65ba969d6c71ca1
#
_entry.id   2667200ad9259771d65ba969d6c71ca1
#
_cell.length_a   1.000
_cell.length_b   1.000
_cell.length_c   1.000
_cell.angle_alpha   90.00
_cell.angle_beta   90.00
_cell.angle_gamma   90.00
#
_symmetry.space_group_name_H-M   'P 1'
#
loop_
_entity.id
_entity.type
_entity.pdbx_description
1 polymer ?
#
loop_
_entity_poly.entity_id
_entity_poly.type
_entity_poly.pdbx_seq_one_letter_code
_entity_poly.pdbx_strand_id
1 'polypeptide(L)'
;MEENKEVFVPQPVSDALFDDKITPKQRKFILLLVHSEGLKTATQCAIEAGYAKRSAFMIASRLQNVNKYPHVVKAIDAEVRANTERYRCTQERSL
;
A
#
# COMPACT_ATOMS: atom_id res chain seq x y z
N MET A 1 17.37 -18.70 -8.68
CA MET A 1 17.15 -18.37 -8.46
C MET A 1 16.90 -17.47 -8.47
N GLU A 2 16.69 -17.11 -8.45
CA GLU A 2 16.53 -16.48 -8.32
C GLU A 2 16.09 -15.63 -8.10
N GLU A 3 15.78 -15.35 -8.17
CA GLU A 3 15.33 -14.76 -7.96
C GLU A 3 15.11 -13.95 -7.31
N ASN A 4 15.21 -13.62 -7.23
CA ASN A 4 15.29 -13.04 -6.18
C ASN A 4 15.27 -11.67 -6.22
N LYS A 5 14.53 -11.17 -6.76
CA LYS A 5 14.33 -9.92 -6.78
C LYS A 5 13.57 -9.57 -5.66
N GLU A 6 14.07 -9.06 -4.65
CA GLU A 6 13.38 -8.62 -3.59
C GLU A 6 12.76 -7.33 -3.89
N VAL A 7 11.47 -7.18 -3.83
CA VAL A 7 10.77 -5.91 -4.01
C VAL A 7 10.93 -5.11 -2.73
N PHE A 8 11.39 -3.89 -2.84
CA PHE A 8 11.50 -3.02 -1.68
C PHE A 8 10.10 -2.66 -1.20
N VAL A 9 9.79 -2.93 0.06
CA VAL A 9 8.51 -2.58 0.64
C VAL A 9 8.76 -1.56 1.74
N PRO A 10 8.24 -0.34 1.59
CA PRO A 10 8.48 0.71 2.59
C PRO A 10 7.90 0.35 3.95
N GLN A 11 8.45 0.96 4.98
CA GLN A 11 7.93 0.76 6.32
C GLN A 11 6.60 1.50 6.47
N PRO A 12 5.63 0.92 7.17
CA PRO A 12 4.37 1.62 7.38
C PRO A 12 4.53 2.82 8.28
N VAL A 13 3.80 3.88 7.99
CA VAL A 13 3.78 5.08 8.79
C VAL A 13 2.62 5.05 9.77
N SER A 14 1.53 4.38 9.39
CA SER A 14 0.33 4.29 10.21
C SER A 14 0.23 2.93 10.89
N ASP A 15 -0.24 2.94 12.14
CA ASP A 15 -0.48 1.70 12.87
C ASP A 15 -1.67 0.92 12.34
N ALA A 16 -2.50 1.56 11.52
CA ALA A 16 -3.68 0.89 10.97
C ALA A 16 -3.33 -0.33 10.14
N LEU A 17 -2.11 -0.36 9.58
CA LEU A 17 -1.68 -1.48 8.76
C LEU A 17 -1.36 -2.73 9.56
N PHE A 18 -1.30 -2.61 10.87
CA PHE A 18 -1.02 -3.76 11.73
C PHE A 18 -2.28 -4.38 12.32
N ASP A 19 -3.44 -3.99 11.79
CA ASP A 19 -4.69 -4.58 12.18
C ASP A 19 -4.70 -6.05 11.80
N ASP A 20 -5.25 -6.91 12.68
CA ASP A 20 -5.32 -8.34 12.41
C ASP A 20 -6.11 -8.66 11.15
N LYS A 21 -7.01 -7.80 10.76
CA LYS A 21 -7.82 -8.02 9.57
C LYS A 21 -7.07 -7.75 8.29
N ILE A 22 -5.88 -7.17 8.39
CA ILE A 22 -5.07 -6.88 7.21
C ILE A 22 -4.06 -8.02 7.04
N THR A 23 -4.15 -8.73 5.92
CA THR A 23 -3.21 -9.82 5.65
C THR A 23 -1.86 -9.24 5.23
N PRO A 24 -0.78 -10.03 5.34
CA PRO A 24 0.54 -9.55 4.90
C PRO A 24 0.55 -9.09 3.45
N LYS A 25 -0.15 -9.79 2.56
CA LYS A 25 -0.21 -9.36 1.17
C LYS A 25 -0.95 -8.04 1.02
N GLN A 26 -2.02 -7.88 1.76
CA GLN A 26 -2.78 -6.63 1.71
C GLN A 26 -1.92 -5.48 2.23
N ARG A 27 -1.15 -5.73 3.29
CA ARG A 27 -0.26 -4.72 3.84
C ARG A 27 0.78 -4.29 2.81
N LYS A 28 1.39 -5.26 2.13
CA LYS A 28 2.37 -4.94 1.09
C LYS A 28 1.74 -4.14 -0.04
N PHE A 29 0.54 -4.52 -0.43
CA PHE A 29 -0.18 -3.81 -1.49
C PHE A 29 -0.40 -2.35 -1.08
N ILE A 30 -0.86 -2.13 0.14
CA ILE A 30 -1.13 -0.79 0.63
C ILE A 30 0.15 0.05 0.66
N LEU A 31 1.22 -0.53 1.18
CA LEU A 31 2.49 0.18 1.27
C LEU A 31 3.03 0.56 -0.10
N LEU A 32 2.96 -0.38 -1.03
CA LEU A 32 3.43 -0.11 -2.38
C LEU A 32 2.57 0.94 -3.07
N LEU A 33 1.27 0.86 -2.85
CA LEU A 33 0.34 1.80 -3.48
C LEU A 33 0.55 3.22 -2.97
N VAL A 34 0.64 3.38 -1.66
CA VAL A 34 0.75 4.70 -1.05
C VAL A 34 2.11 5.32 -1.29
N HIS A 35 3.17 4.54 -1.09
CA HIS A 35 4.51 5.10 -1.10
C HIS A 35 5.17 5.14 -2.47
N SER A 36 4.50 4.63 -3.49
CA SER A 36 5.01 4.75 -4.85
C SER A 36 4.75 6.15 -5.42
N GLU A 37 3.84 6.88 -4.78
CA GLU A 37 3.55 8.26 -5.19
C GLU A 37 3.16 8.36 -6.66
N GLY A 38 2.36 7.40 -7.11
CA GLY A 38 1.87 7.43 -8.47
C GLY A 38 2.79 6.85 -9.51
N LEU A 39 3.97 6.39 -9.11
CA LEU A 39 4.91 5.80 -10.06
C LEU A 39 4.51 4.40 -10.50
N LYS A 40 3.66 3.74 -9.72
CA LYS A 40 3.19 2.41 -10.04
C LYS A 40 1.69 2.37 -10.07
N THR A 41 1.14 1.57 -10.97
CA THR A 41 -0.31 1.40 -11.00
C THR A 41 -0.73 0.47 -9.88
N ALA A 42 -2.02 0.49 -9.54
CA ALA A 42 -2.52 -0.40 -8.52
C ALA A 42 -2.32 -1.86 -8.91
N THR A 43 -2.45 -2.16 -10.20
CA THR A 43 -2.23 -3.51 -10.70
C THR A 43 -0.78 -3.94 -10.45
N GLN A 44 0.16 -3.06 -10.73
CA GLN A 44 1.57 -3.34 -10.52
C GLN A 44 1.84 -3.59 -9.03
N CYS A 45 1.23 -2.77 -8.16
CA CYS A 45 1.39 -2.94 -6.73
C CYS A 45 0.87 -4.30 -6.28
N ALA A 46 -0.24 -4.74 -6.84
CA ALA A 46 -0.81 -6.05 -6.50
C ALA A 46 0.14 -7.18 -6.91
N ILE A 47 0.73 -7.07 -8.09
CA ILE A 47 1.67 -8.07 -8.56
C ILE A 47 2.88 -8.14 -7.62
N GLU A 48 3.41 -6.99 -7.26
CA GLU A 48 4.59 -6.94 -6.41
C GLU A 48 4.28 -7.36 -4.99
N ALA A 49 3.02 -7.23 -4.57
CA ALA A 49 2.62 -7.68 -3.24
C ALA A 49 2.49 -9.20 -3.15
N GLY A 50 2.49 -9.88 -4.29
CA GLY A 50 2.45 -11.32 -4.29
C GLY A 50 1.18 -11.92 -4.87
N TYR A 51 0.30 -11.11 -5.43
CA TYR A 51 -0.91 -11.64 -6.05
C TYR A 51 -0.63 -12.12 -7.46
N ALA A 52 -1.44 -13.06 -7.92
CA ALA A 52 -1.24 -13.62 -9.25
C ALA A 52 -1.39 -12.54 -10.32
N LYS A 53 -0.50 -12.56 -11.29
CA LYS A 53 -0.49 -11.56 -12.34
C LYS A 53 -1.81 -11.50 -13.10
N ARG A 54 -2.38 -12.66 -13.38
CA ARG A 54 -3.60 -12.71 -14.17
C ARG A 54 -4.81 -12.14 -13.45
N SER A 55 -4.80 -12.11 -12.14
CA SER A 55 -5.92 -11.55 -11.39
C SER A 55 -5.57 -10.26 -10.69
N ALA A 56 -4.37 -9.74 -10.91
CA ALA A 56 -3.91 -8.55 -10.18
C ALA A 56 -4.80 -7.34 -10.41
N PHE A 57 -5.26 -7.14 -11.64
CA PHE A 57 -6.12 -6.00 -11.94
C PHE A 57 -7.40 -6.06 -11.14
N MET A 58 -8.00 -7.24 -11.13
CA MET A 58 -9.25 -7.44 -10.41
C MET A 58 -9.06 -7.30 -8.90
N ILE A 59 -7.98 -7.86 -8.39
CA ILE A 59 -7.68 -7.78 -6.98
C ILE A 59 -7.42 -6.35 -6.55
N ALA A 60 -6.64 -5.62 -7.34
CA ALA A 60 -6.35 -4.23 -7.03
C ALA A 60 -7.63 -3.41 -6.95
N SER A 61 -8.54 -3.66 -7.87
CA SER A 61 -9.82 -2.97 -7.90
C SER A 61 -10.66 -3.32 -6.67
N ARG A 62 -10.70 -4.59 -6.31
CA ARG A 62 -11.47 -5.05 -5.17
C ARG A 62 -10.94 -4.51 -3.85
N LEU A 63 -9.64 -4.49 -3.70
CA LEU A 63 -9.04 -4.03 -2.44
C LEU A 63 -9.29 -2.55 -2.20
N GLN A 64 -9.58 -1.80 -3.23
CA GLN A 64 -9.89 -0.39 -3.10
C GLN A 64 -11.39 -0.13 -2.99
N ASN A 65 -12.20 -1.19 -2.96
CA ASN A 65 -13.64 -1.06 -2.87
C ASN A 65 -14.07 -1.10 -1.41
N VAL A 66 -14.57 0.02 -0.92
CA VAL A 66 -14.94 0.15 0.50
C VAL A 66 -16.07 -0.79 0.88
N ASN A 67 -16.90 -1.20 -0.07
CA ASN A 67 -17.99 -2.10 0.21
C ASN A 67 -17.53 -3.53 0.44
N LYS A 68 -16.40 -3.89 -0.16
CA LYS A 68 -15.89 -5.25 -0.02
C LYS A 68 -14.78 -5.36 1.00
N TYR A 69 -13.92 -4.37 1.06
CA TYR A 69 -12.78 -4.39 1.94
C TYR A 69 -12.66 -3.07 2.70
N PRO A 70 -13.63 -2.77 3.57
CA PRO A 70 -13.62 -1.49 4.28
C PRO A 70 -12.37 -1.31 5.14
N HIS A 71 -11.87 -2.38 5.74
CA HIS A 71 -10.68 -2.27 6.58
C HIS A 71 -9.43 -1.96 5.75
N VAL A 72 -9.37 -2.47 4.52
CA VAL A 72 -8.24 -2.16 3.64
C VAL A 72 -8.30 -0.71 3.19
N VAL A 73 -9.48 -0.25 2.82
CA VAL A 73 -9.65 1.14 2.38
C VAL A 73 -9.32 2.10 3.52
N LYS A 74 -9.74 1.77 4.73
CA LYS A 74 -9.41 2.57 5.90
C LYS A 74 -7.90 2.62 6.14
N ALA A 75 -7.24 1.50 5.95
CA ALA A 75 -5.80 1.43 6.14
C ALA A 75 -5.08 2.25 5.08
N ILE A 76 -5.56 2.22 3.84
CA ILE A 76 -4.98 3.03 2.78
C ILE A 76 -5.11 4.51 3.15
N ASP A 77 -6.30 4.92 3.56
CA ASP A 77 -6.54 6.30 3.92
C ASP A 77 -5.66 6.74 5.09
N ALA A 78 -5.54 5.88 6.10
CA ALA A 78 -4.73 6.18 7.27
C ALA A 78 -3.26 6.35 6.87
N GLU A 79 -2.78 5.48 6.00
CA GLU A 79 -1.39 5.55 5.58
C GLU A 79 -1.12 6.79 4.74
N VAL A 80 -2.06 7.15 3.87
CA VAL A 80 -1.94 8.35 3.06
C VAL A 80 -1.87 9.59 3.96
N ARG A 81 -2.76 9.66 4.95
CA ARG A 81 -2.77 10.80 5.86
C ARG A 81 -1.50 10.89 6.67
N ALA A 82 -1.05 9.77 7.21
CA ALA A 82 0.16 9.76 8.01
C ALA A 82 1.37 10.14 7.18
N ASN A 83 1.43 9.67 5.95
CA ASN A 83 2.53 9.99 5.06
C ASN A 83 2.53 11.48 4.69
N THR A 84 1.35 12.04 4.46
CA THR A 84 1.22 13.45 4.13
C THR A 84 1.65 14.33 5.31
N GLU A 85 1.24 13.95 6.51
CA GLU A 85 1.61 14.69 7.71
C GLU A 85 3.11 14.72 7.88
N ARG A 86 3.72 13.56 7.73
CA ARG A 86 5.16 13.44 7.86
C ARG A 86 5.90 14.31 6.87
N TYR A 87 5.42 14.32 5.63
CA TYR A 87 6.02 15.10 4.56
C TYR A 87 5.84 16.60 4.82
N ARG A 88 4.67 16.96 5.29
CA ARG A 88 4.38 18.35 5.58
C ARG A 88 5.28 18.90 6.70
N CYS A 89 5.48 18.11 7.74
CA CYS A 89 6.37 18.52 8.82
C CYS A 89 7.76 18.78 8.32
N THR A 90 8.25 17.94 7.43
CA THR A 90 9.58 18.09 6.87
C THR A 90 9.68 19.39 6.08
N GLN A 91 8.66 19.69 5.30
CA GLN A 91 8.66 20.89 4.48
C GLN A 91 8.61 22.16 5.32
N GLU A 92 7.83 22.13 6.37
CA GLU A 92 7.74 23.29 7.23
C GLU A 92 9.07 23.62 7.88
N ARG A 93 9.85 22.58 8.16
CA ARG A 93 11.13 22.81 8.79
C ARG A 93 12.14 23.42 7.85
N SER A 94 11.95 23.28 6.58
CA SER A 94 12.90 23.86 5.67
C SER A 94 12.75 25.36 5.52
N LEU A 95 11.77 25.92 6.11
CA LEU A 95 11.68 27.35 6.12
C LEU A 95 12.62 27.91 7.16
#